data_c7c5ae0fa5a1951774a3987bd775c723
#
_entry.id   c7c5ae0fa5a1951774a3987bd775c723
#
_cell.length_a   1.000
_cell.length_b   1.000
_cell.length_c   1.000
_cell.angle_alpha   90.00
_cell.angle_beta   90.00
_cell.angle_gamma   90.00
#
_symmetry.space_group_name_H-M   'P 1'
#
loop_
_entity.id
_entity.type
_entity.pdbx_description
1 polymer ?
#
loop_
_entity_poly.entity_id
_entity_poly.type
_entity_poly.pdbx_seq_one_letter_code
_entity_poly.pdbx_strand_id
1 'polypeptide(L)'
;MKNIKKIPLIFSILSILTFFTPANAEIKVVASIKPIHSLASYLMDGIAKPDLIVDGYASPHGFAMKPSHAKMLQNADLIFWVGEDLESFLEKPLSSIAKKAEKIELMETKGLQVLKFRERNIFDEHDHDAVSYTHLTLPTILLV
;
A
#
# COMPACT_ATOMS: atom_id res chain seq x y z
N MET A 1 22.21 44.92 49.92
CA MET A 1 22.27 43.45 49.90
C MET A 1 20.84 42.90 49.76
N LYS A 2 20.27 42.72 48.57
CA LYS A 2 18.92 42.09 48.37
C LYS A 2 18.65 41.80 46.88
N ASN A 3 19.41 40.92 46.22
CA ASN A 3 19.07 40.50 44.83
C ASN A 3 19.37 39.04 44.48
N ILE A 4 19.55 38.16 45.50
CA ILE A 4 19.94 36.75 45.24
C ILE A 4 18.74 35.78 45.11
N LYS A 5 17.51 36.21 45.45
CA LYS A 5 16.34 35.30 45.47
C LYS A 5 15.61 35.12 44.13
N LYS A 6 15.96 35.85 43.06
CA LYS A 6 15.26 35.75 41.76
C LYS A 6 15.92 34.79 40.76
N ILE A 7 17.17 34.37 40.98
CA ILE A 7 17.93 33.50 40.08
C ILE A 7 17.35 32.07 40.01
N PRO A 8 16.94 31.42 41.13
CA PRO A 8 16.42 30.07 41.04
C PRO A 8 15.07 29.96 40.33
N LEU A 9 14.25 31.02 40.34
CA LEU A 9 12.97 31.00 39.66
C LEU A 9 13.12 31.03 38.13
N ILE A 10 14.07 31.83 37.63
CA ILE A 10 14.38 31.92 36.20
C ILE A 10 14.98 30.61 35.66
N PHE A 11 15.84 29.95 36.45
CA PHE A 11 16.40 28.64 36.10
C PHE A 11 15.35 27.54 36.07
N SER A 12 14.35 27.57 36.96
CA SER A 12 13.23 26.61 36.99
C SER A 12 12.30 26.78 35.79
N ILE A 13 12.04 28.00 35.33
CA ILE A 13 11.21 28.27 34.14
C ILE A 13 11.94 27.84 32.86
N LEU A 14 13.24 28.06 32.76
CA LEU A 14 14.05 27.68 31.62
C LEU A 14 14.15 26.16 31.48
N SER A 15 14.17 25.40 32.58
CA SER A 15 14.20 23.95 32.60
C SER A 15 12.89 23.30 32.10
N ILE A 16 11.76 23.97 32.21
CA ILE A 16 10.45 23.48 31.76
C ILE A 16 10.30 23.63 30.23
N LEU A 17 10.95 24.60 29.62
CA LEU A 17 10.88 24.82 28.17
C LEU A 17 11.62 23.77 27.34
N THR A 18 12.53 22.99 27.91
CA THR A 18 13.34 22.03 27.19
C THR A 18 12.65 20.67 26.97
N PHE A 19 11.48 20.40 27.57
CA PHE A 19 10.75 19.14 27.44
C PHE A 19 9.68 19.11 26.34
N PHE A 20 9.46 20.22 25.63
CA PHE A 20 8.60 20.23 24.46
C PHE A 20 9.38 19.81 23.22
N THR A 21 9.77 18.54 23.12
CA THR A 21 10.12 17.94 21.84
C THR A 21 8.81 17.68 21.09
N PRO A 22 8.60 18.24 19.89
CA PRO A 22 7.46 17.85 19.08
C PRO A 22 7.58 16.34 18.82
N ALA A 23 6.65 15.55 19.34
CA ALA A 23 6.50 14.17 18.96
C ALA A 23 6.02 14.18 17.51
N ASN A 24 6.94 14.10 16.56
CA ASN A 24 6.60 13.78 15.17
C ASN A 24 6.05 12.37 15.17
N ALA A 25 4.74 12.24 15.26
CA ALA A 25 4.07 10.98 15.02
C ALA A 25 4.24 10.68 13.51
N GLU A 26 5.12 9.75 13.19
CA GLU A 26 5.30 9.28 11.82
C GLU A 26 4.00 8.63 11.37
N ILE A 27 3.39 9.16 10.30
CA ILE A 27 2.17 8.60 9.71
C ILE A 27 2.47 7.21 9.11
N LYS A 28 1.70 6.21 9.48
CA LYS A 28 1.83 4.85 9.00
C LYS A 28 0.88 4.60 7.86
N VAL A 29 1.44 4.54 6.66
CA VAL A 29 0.70 4.30 5.43
C VAL A 29 0.97 2.89 4.94
N VAL A 30 -0.08 2.20 4.53
CA VAL A 30 0.00 0.85 3.96
C VAL A 30 -0.57 0.88 2.55
N ALA A 31 0.17 0.31 1.60
CA ALA A 31 -0.29 0.10 0.24
C ALA A 31 -0.48 -1.41 -0.01
N SER A 32 -1.54 -1.78 -0.69
CA SER A 32 -1.85 -3.18 -0.96
C SER A 32 -0.90 -3.82 -1.96
N ILE A 33 -0.61 -3.15 -3.07
CA ILE A 33 0.21 -3.67 -4.19
C ILE A 33 1.32 -2.71 -4.59
N LYS A 34 2.32 -3.23 -5.30
CA LYS A 34 3.52 -2.48 -5.72
C LYS A 34 3.26 -1.20 -6.51
N PRO A 35 2.35 -1.13 -7.51
CA PRO A 35 2.09 0.12 -8.22
C PRO A 35 1.62 1.23 -7.29
N ILE A 36 0.69 0.94 -6.39
CA ILE A 36 0.20 1.90 -5.39
C ILE A 36 1.32 2.29 -4.43
N HIS A 37 2.09 1.31 -3.95
CA HIS A 37 3.22 1.55 -3.05
C HIS A 37 4.26 2.48 -3.70
N SER A 38 4.56 2.33 -4.98
CA SER A 38 5.50 3.19 -5.70
C SER A 38 5.03 4.62 -5.77
N LEU A 39 3.74 4.84 -6.06
CA LEU A 39 3.13 6.17 -6.08
C LEU A 39 3.10 6.80 -4.68
N ALA A 40 2.69 6.04 -3.67
CA ALA A 40 2.69 6.49 -2.28
C ALA A 40 4.10 6.84 -1.80
N SER A 41 5.10 6.02 -2.13
CA SER A 41 6.50 6.28 -1.78
C SER A 41 7.02 7.58 -2.41
N TYR A 42 6.64 7.85 -3.65
CA TYR A 42 7.01 9.09 -4.33
C TYR A 42 6.36 10.33 -3.68
N LEU A 43 5.07 10.24 -3.35
CA LEU A 43 4.34 11.35 -2.71
C LEU A 43 4.79 11.60 -1.27
N MET A 44 5.27 10.58 -0.59
CA MET A 44 5.68 10.63 0.82
C MET A 44 7.18 10.79 1.01
N ASP A 45 7.92 11.07 -0.06
CA ASP A 45 9.37 11.25 0.02
C ASP A 45 9.74 12.35 1.03
N GLY A 46 10.64 12.03 1.96
CA GLY A 46 11.03 12.91 3.06
C GLY A 46 10.01 13.05 4.21
N ILE A 47 8.84 12.39 4.14
CA ILE A 47 7.80 12.43 5.18
C ILE A 47 7.76 11.11 5.95
N ALA A 48 7.47 10.01 5.24
CA ALA A 48 7.40 8.67 5.81
C ALA A 48 7.58 7.62 4.70
N LYS A 49 7.78 6.37 5.09
CA LYS A 49 7.91 5.25 4.16
C LYS A 49 6.68 4.35 4.25
N PRO A 50 5.90 4.19 3.17
CA PRO A 50 4.74 3.30 3.20
C PRO A 50 5.15 1.83 3.27
N ASP A 51 4.34 1.02 3.95
CA ASP A 51 4.45 -0.43 3.99
C ASP A 51 3.73 -1.06 2.78
N LEU A 52 4.18 -2.25 2.35
CA LEU A 52 3.60 -3.00 1.24
C LEU A 52 3.09 -4.36 1.71
N ILE A 53 1.86 -4.73 1.33
CA ILE A 53 1.27 -6.03 1.68
C ILE A 53 1.67 -7.11 0.68
N VAL A 54 1.33 -6.93 -0.61
CA VAL A 54 1.61 -7.91 -1.66
C VAL A 54 2.98 -7.64 -2.25
N ASP A 55 3.99 -8.28 -1.68
CA ASP A 55 5.38 -8.17 -2.11
C ASP A 55 5.79 -9.31 -3.05
N GLY A 56 6.92 -9.10 -3.73
CA GLY A 56 7.52 -10.10 -4.63
C GLY A 56 6.73 -10.30 -5.92
N TYR A 57 6.57 -11.56 -6.31
CA TYR A 57 5.84 -12.01 -7.50
C TYR A 57 4.46 -12.57 -7.14
N ALA A 58 3.98 -12.32 -5.92
CA ALA A 58 2.68 -12.82 -5.48
C ALA A 58 1.55 -12.14 -6.27
N SER A 59 0.53 -12.93 -6.60
CA SER A 59 -0.69 -12.39 -7.21
C SER A 59 -1.60 -11.81 -6.12
N PRO A 60 -2.20 -10.63 -6.33
CA PRO A 60 -3.21 -10.10 -5.43
C PRO A 60 -4.49 -10.95 -5.43
N HIS A 61 -4.79 -11.66 -6.53
CA HIS A 61 -5.90 -12.61 -6.56
C HIS A 61 -5.55 -13.86 -5.72
N GLY A 62 -6.19 -14.03 -4.58
CA GLY A 62 -5.96 -15.18 -3.70
C GLY A 62 -4.68 -15.09 -2.85
N PHE A 63 -4.21 -13.89 -2.55
CA PHE A 63 -3.08 -13.68 -1.66
C PHE A 63 -3.38 -14.16 -0.23
N ALA A 64 -2.46 -14.94 0.33
CA ALA A 64 -2.56 -15.41 1.72
C ALA A 64 -1.85 -14.43 2.65
N MET A 65 -2.61 -13.75 3.51
CA MET A 65 -2.07 -12.84 4.51
C MET A 65 -1.25 -13.56 5.57
N LYS A 66 -0.12 -12.96 5.93
CA LYS A 66 0.71 -13.37 7.08
C LYS A 66 0.33 -12.57 8.32
N PRO A 67 0.64 -13.05 9.54
CA PRO A 67 0.43 -12.29 10.77
C PRO A 67 1.10 -10.91 10.77
N SER A 68 2.24 -10.77 10.10
CA SER A 68 2.93 -9.48 9.92
C SER A 68 2.06 -8.46 9.17
N HIS A 69 1.34 -8.89 8.13
CA HIS A 69 0.44 -8.02 7.36
C HIS A 69 -0.76 -7.57 8.20
N ALA A 70 -1.30 -8.46 9.03
CA ALA A 70 -2.36 -8.09 9.98
C ALA A 70 -1.88 -7.01 10.97
N LYS A 71 -0.62 -7.12 11.45
CA LYS A 71 -0.02 -6.11 12.32
C LYS A 71 0.20 -4.77 11.60
N MET A 72 0.60 -4.78 10.32
CA MET A 72 0.68 -3.56 9.50
C MET A 72 -0.67 -2.86 9.42
N LEU A 73 -1.75 -3.60 9.06
CA LEU A 73 -3.10 -3.06 8.99
C LEU A 73 -3.62 -2.54 10.33
N GLN A 74 -3.32 -3.23 11.44
CA GLN A 74 -3.74 -2.81 12.78
C GLN A 74 -3.12 -1.47 13.21
N ASN A 75 -1.87 -1.22 12.78
CA ASN A 75 -1.11 -0.04 13.16
C ASN A 75 -1.18 1.08 12.11
N ALA A 76 -1.82 0.85 10.97
CA ALA A 76 -1.94 1.83 9.91
C ALA A 76 -2.81 3.02 10.31
N ASP A 77 -2.43 4.20 9.85
CA ASP A 77 -3.25 5.41 9.89
C ASP A 77 -4.00 5.59 8.57
N LEU A 78 -3.40 5.16 7.45
CA LEU A 78 -3.97 5.26 6.11
C LEU A 78 -3.66 4.00 5.31
N ILE A 79 -4.66 3.48 4.60
CA ILE A 79 -4.53 2.29 3.76
C ILE A 79 -5.06 2.59 2.36
N PHE A 80 -4.20 2.36 1.36
CA PHE A 80 -4.57 2.41 -0.05
C PHE A 80 -4.72 1.00 -0.61
N TRP A 81 -5.84 0.71 -1.23
CA TRP A 81 -6.12 -0.54 -1.90
C TRP A 81 -6.92 -0.31 -3.19
N VAL A 82 -6.87 -1.23 -4.15
CA VAL A 82 -7.56 -1.05 -5.43
C VAL A 82 -9.05 -1.23 -5.26
N GLY A 83 -9.45 -2.32 -4.63
CA GLY A 83 -10.84 -2.69 -4.43
C GLY A 83 -11.04 -4.19 -4.29
N GLU A 84 -12.28 -4.59 -3.95
CA GLU A 84 -12.64 -5.97 -3.65
C GLU A 84 -12.39 -6.92 -4.83
N ASP A 85 -12.64 -6.48 -6.05
CA ASP A 85 -12.46 -7.28 -7.27
C ASP A 85 -11.02 -7.78 -7.45
N LEU A 86 -10.03 -6.99 -7.03
CA LEU A 86 -8.61 -7.36 -7.13
C LEU A 86 -8.10 -8.01 -5.84
N GLU A 87 -8.50 -7.48 -4.68
CA GLU A 87 -7.90 -7.78 -3.38
C GLU A 87 -8.95 -8.27 -2.38
N SER A 88 -9.77 -9.23 -2.79
CA SER A 88 -10.83 -9.82 -1.93
C SER A 88 -10.33 -10.31 -0.56
N PHE A 89 -9.03 -10.66 -0.46
CA PHE A 89 -8.39 -11.04 0.80
C PHE A 89 -8.33 -9.90 1.84
N LEU A 90 -8.46 -8.63 1.41
CA LEU A 90 -8.40 -7.47 2.30
C LEU A 90 -9.77 -7.08 2.89
N GLU A 91 -10.88 -7.41 2.26
CA GLU A 91 -12.25 -7.01 2.67
C GLU A 91 -12.50 -7.24 4.18
N LYS A 92 -12.35 -8.48 4.64
CA LYS A 92 -12.54 -8.84 6.05
C LYS A 92 -11.50 -8.21 6.99
N PRO A 93 -10.19 -8.25 6.69
CA PRO A 93 -9.18 -7.58 7.50
C PRO A 93 -9.36 -6.07 7.60
N LEU A 94 -9.74 -5.37 6.53
CA LEU A 94 -10.00 -3.93 6.56
C LEU A 94 -11.14 -3.58 7.51
N SER A 95 -12.19 -4.38 7.56
CA SER A 95 -13.34 -4.15 8.44
C SER A 95 -13.06 -4.57 9.89
N SER A 96 -12.31 -5.65 10.12
CA SER A 96 -12.12 -6.25 11.44
C SER A 96 -10.86 -5.80 12.17
N ILE A 97 -9.74 -5.63 11.45
CA ILE A 97 -8.41 -5.35 12.00
C ILE A 97 -8.06 -3.87 11.89
N ALA A 98 -8.23 -3.28 10.71
CA ALA A 98 -7.83 -1.91 10.42
C ALA A 98 -8.88 -0.87 10.88
N LYS A 99 -9.31 -0.95 12.15
CA LYS A 99 -10.42 -0.12 12.67
C LYS A 99 -10.09 1.36 12.76
N LYS A 100 -8.82 1.70 12.98
CA LYS A 100 -8.35 3.08 13.17
C LYS A 100 -7.97 3.76 11.85
N ALA A 101 -7.59 2.96 10.84
CA ALA A 101 -7.08 3.48 9.60
C ALA A 101 -8.19 4.09 8.73
N GLU A 102 -7.90 5.18 8.09
CA GLU A 102 -8.63 5.64 6.92
C GLU A 102 -8.35 4.69 5.75
N LYS A 103 -9.39 4.27 5.05
CA LYS A 103 -9.29 3.29 3.95
C LYS A 103 -9.72 3.97 2.67
N ILE A 104 -8.80 4.03 1.73
CA ILE A 104 -9.04 4.62 0.41
C ILE A 104 -9.11 3.51 -0.61
N GLU A 105 -10.30 3.25 -1.11
CA GLU A 105 -10.56 2.37 -2.24
C GLU A 105 -10.39 3.16 -3.53
N LEU A 106 -9.39 2.78 -4.32
CA LEU A 106 -9.04 3.56 -5.50
C LEU A 106 -10.09 3.47 -6.60
N MET A 107 -10.77 2.32 -6.72
CA MET A 107 -11.83 2.15 -7.71
C MET A 107 -13.07 3.00 -7.44
N GLU A 108 -13.29 3.41 -6.19
CA GLU A 108 -14.40 4.29 -5.79
C GLU A 108 -14.04 5.78 -5.79
N THR A 109 -12.81 6.11 -6.20
CA THR A 109 -12.34 7.50 -6.17
C THR A 109 -13.10 8.36 -7.18
N LYS A 110 -13.59 9.51 -6.75
CA LYS A 110 -14.33 10.46 -7.59
C LYS A 110 -13.45 10.95 -8.75
N GLY A 111 -13.99 10.90 -9.95
CA GLY A 111 -13.32 11.34 -11.17
C GLY A 111 -12.51 10.25 -11.87
N LEU A 112 -12.49 9.03 -11.34
CA LEU A 112 -11.91 7.89 -12.03
C LEU A 112 -12.83 7.45 -13.17
N GLN A 113 -12.29 7.37 -14.39
CA GLN A 113 -12.99 6.79 -15.53
C GLN A 113 -12.72 5.29 -15.57
N VAL A 114 -13.66 4.50 -15.10
CA VAL A 114 -13.61 3.03 -15.19
C VAL A 114 -14.10 2.61 -16.56
N LEU A 115 -13.27 1.89 -17.31
CA LEU A 115 -13.64 1.31 -18.58
C LEU A 115 -14.33 -0.03 -18.36
N LYS A 116 -15.41 -0.28 -19.13
CA LYS A 116 -16.07 -1.60 -19.14
C LYS A 116 -15.14 -2.65 -19.72
N PHE A 117 -15.27 -3.88 -19.24
CA PHE A 117 -14.64 -5.01 -19.89
C PHE A 117 -15.09 -5.11 -21.33
N ARG A 118 -14.20 -5.56 -22.20
CA ARG A 118 -14.55 -5.82 -23.60
C ARG A 118 -15.58 -6.93 -23.66
N GLU A 119 -16.77 -6.62 -24.15
CA GLU A 119 -17.87 -7.61 -24.31
C GLU A 119 -17.64 -8.54 -25.51
N ARG A 120 -16.69 -8.21 -26.40
CA ARG A 120 -16.35 -9.05 -27.55
C ARG A 120 -14.98 -9.69 -27.35
N ASN A 121 -14.99 -10.98 -27.39
CA ASN A 121 -13.80 -11.77 -27.65
C ASN A 121 -13.40 -11.51 -29.10
N ILE A 122 -12.50 -10.55 -29.36
CA ILE A 122 -11.98 -10.29 -30.72
C ILE A 122 -11.22 -11.50 -31.31
N PHE A 123 -11.09 -12.56 -30.55
CA PHE A 123 -10.45 -13.83 -30.96
C PHE A 123 -11.44 -14.95 -31.23
N ASP A 124 -12.77 -14.72 -31.14
CA ASP A 124 -13.78 -15.76 -31.28
C ASP A 124 -14.18 -16.11 -32.73
N GLU A 125 -13.60 -15.46 -33.74
CA GLU A 125 -13.90 -15.75 -35.15
C GLU A 125 -12.66 -15.98 -36.01
N HIS A 126 -11.70 -16.71 -35.52
CA HIS A 126 -10.69 -17.28 -36.41
C HIS A 126 -10.58 -18.77 -36.12
N ASP A 127 -10.88 -19.54 -37.16
CA ASP A 127 -10.74 -20.97 -37.24
C ASP A 127 -9.71 -21.55 -36.27
N HIS A 128 -10.20 -22.33 -35.30
CA HIS A 128 -9.39 -22.99 -34.29
C HIS A 128 -8.34 -23.95 -34.87
N ASP A 129 -8.34 -24.14 -36.20
CA ASP A 129 -7.43 -25.05 -36.87
C ASP A 129 -6.07 -24.46 -37.26
N ALA A 130 -5.95 -23.12 -37.31
CA ALA A 130 -4.73 -22.48 -37.83
C ALA A 130 -3.73 -22.00 -36.77
N VAL A 131 -4.13 -21.84 -35.49
CA VAL A 131 -3.30 -21.17 -34.47
C VAL A 131 -2.74 -22.13 -33.42
N SER A 132 -3.21 -23.39 -33.41
CA SER A 132 -2.90 -24.33 -32.33
C SER A 132 -1.45 -24.81 -32.29
N TYR A 133 -0.67 -24.64 -33.36
CA TYR A 133 0.63 -25.31 -33.47
C TYR A 133 1.85 -24.42 -33.75
N THR A 134 1.68 -23.14 -33.99
CA THR A 134 2.81 -22.29 -34.38
C THR A 134 3.81 -21.98 -33.26
N HIS A 135 3.44 -22.16 -32.00
CA HIS A 135 4.35 -21.93 -30.87
C HIS A 135 4.89 -23.23 -30.24
N LEU A 136 4.47 -24.42 -30.71
CA LEU A 136 4.91 -25.71 -30.18
C LEU A 136 6.04 -26.36 -30.99
N THR A 137 6.40 -25.81 -32.14
CA THR A 137 7.56 -26.28 -32.88
C THR A 137 8.79 -25.48 -32.48
N LEU A 138 9.38 -25.84 -31.34
CA LEU A 138 10.81 -25.57 -31.13
C LEU A 138 11.57 -26.34 -32.23
N PRO A 139 12.43 -25.67 -33.02
CA PRO A 139 13.31 -26.38 -33.93
C PRO A 139 14.20 -27.27 -33.10
N THR A 140 13.99 -28.58 -33.20
CA THR A 140 14.90 -29.55 -32.66
C THR A 140 16.17 -29.45 -33.49
N ILE A 141 17.16 -28.75 -33.00
CA ILE A 141 18.49 -28.77 -33.58
C ILE A 141 19.04 -30.14 -33.27
N LEU A 142 18.92 -31.00 -34.26
CA LEU A 142 19.63 -32.28 -34.26
C LEU A 142 21.12 -31.94 -34.43
N LEU A 143 21.88 -31.98 -33.35
CA LEU A 143 23.33 -32.03 -33.41
C LEU A 143 23.72 -33.43 -33.88
N VAL A 144 24.21 -33.53 -35.12
CA VAL A 144 24.97 -34.64 -35.62
C VAL A 144 26.42 -34.43 -35.21
#